data_e9ac8bd6b7be4ddb18fe69ee16f0861e
#
_entry.id   e9ac8bd6b7be4ddb18fe69ee16f0861e
#
_cell.length_a   1.000
_cell.length_b   1.000
_cell.length_c   1.000
_cell.angle_alpha   90.00
_cell.angle_beta   90.00
_cell.angle_gamma   90.00
#
_symmetry.space_group_name_H-M   'P 1'
#
loop_
_entity.id
_entity.type
_entity.pdbx_description
1 polymer ?
#
loop_
_entity_poly.entity_id
_entity_poly.type
_entity_poly.pdbx_seq_one_letter_code
_entity_poly.pdbx_strand_id
1 'polypeptide(L)'
;MGLLDVLLGRSKPVRPDLDQLFGLSSAAITLQAASELRPTGLGAVCFAAVEGGAFTEVQQDLHALLEVESSRDSYGYTWLQSRHEPTGMTDLVTDLHAVNSALEANGFGPQLLCSLVGFHDPEGHRMALVYLYKRGSFYPFAPLPGEKRDHALELQVNALVANDLRLEADLSRWFPVWGAPGLGE
;
A
#
# COMPACT_ATOMS: atom_id res chain seq x y z
N MET A 1 -6.01 -20.81 -21.65
CA MET A 1 -6.36 -19.62 -22.45
C MET A 1 -6.61 -20.06 -23.88
N GLY A 2 -7.85 -19.90 -24.38
CA GLY A 2 -8.16 -20.22 -25.76
C GLY A 2 -7.68 -19.10 -26.69
N LEU A 3 -7.26 -19.46 -27.91
CA LEU A 3 -6.84 -18.50 -28.95
C LEU A 3 -7.90 -17.41 -29.21
N LEU A 4 -9.18 -17.71 -28.96
CA LEU A 4 -10.30 -16.77 -29.10
C LEU A 4 -10.31 -15.64 -28.06
N ASP A 5 -9.78 -15.89 -26.85
CA ASP A 5 -9.72 -14.87 -25.79
C ASP A 5 -8.67 -13.80 -26.12
N VAL A 6 -7.60 -14.20 -26.81
CA VAL A 6 -6.55 -13.27 -27.28
C VAL A 6 -7.07 -12.41 -28.43
N LEU A 7 -7.85 -12.98 -29.32
CA LEU A 7 -8.42 -12.30 -30.50
C LEU A 7 -9.54 -11.31 -30.13
N LEU A 8 -10.24 -11.53 -29.01
CA LEU A 8 -11.34 -10.68 -28.54
C LEU A 8 -10.89 -9.59 -27.55
N GLY A 9 -9.58 -9.50 -27.24
CA GLY A 9 -9.05 -8.50 -26.30
C GLY A 9 -9.59 -8.65 -24.87
N ARG A 10 -10.15 -9.82 -24.53
CA ARG A 10 -10.64 -10.14 -23.19
C ARG A 10 -9.49 -10.58 -22.30
N SER A 11 -8.72 -9.61 -21.80
CA SER A 11 -7.88 -9.87 -20.65
C SER A 11 -8.75 -10.29 -19.46
N LYS A 12 -8.34 -11.34 -18.74
CA LYS A 12 -9.01 -11.70 -17.47
C LYS A 12 -9.06 -10.46 -16.59
N PRO A 13 -10.23 -10.14 -15.99
CA PRO A 13 -10.30 -9.02 -15.08
C PRO A 13 -9.27 -9.21 -13.96
N VAL A 14 -8.46 -8.19 -13.72
CA VAL A 14 -7.51 -8.17 -12.61
C VAL A 14 -8.35 -8.18 -11.31
N ARG A 15 -7.99 -9.05 -10.37
CA ARG A 15 -8.71 -9.20 -9.11
C ARG A 15 -7.81 -8.79 -7.95
N PRO A 16 -8.41 -8.34 -6.84
CA PRO A 16 -7.69 -8.19 -5.58
C PRO A 16 -6.99 -9.49 -5.19
N ASP A 17 -5.78 -9.37 -4.67
CA ASP A 17 -4.99 -10.49 -4.17
C ASP A 17 -4.19 -10.01 -2.96
N LEU A 18 -4.80 -10.11 -1.78
CA LEU A 18 -4.22 -9.61 -0.53
C LEU A 18 -2.93 -10.35 -0.13
N ASP A 19 -2.74 -11.58 -0.59
CA ASP A 19 -1.53 -12.34 -0.28
C ASP A 19 -0.29 -11.74 -0.93
N GLN A 20 -0.44 -10.90 -1.94
CA GLN A 20 0.66 -10.12 -2.51
C GLN A 20 1.32 -9.19 -1.49
N LEU A 21 0.59 -8.75 -0.45
CA LEU A 21 1.15 -7.92 0.63
C LEU A 21 2.35 -8.58 1.32
N PHE A 22 2.37 -9.91 1.43
CA PHE A 22 3.48 -10.63 2.07
C PHE A 22 4.80 -10.52 1.30
N GLY A 23 4.78 -10.16 0.03
CA GLY A 23 5.98 -9.84 -0.74
C GLY A 23 6.75 -8.62 -0.26
N LEU A 24 6.11 -7.73 0.51
CA LEU A 24 6.74 -6.54 1.07
C LEU A 24 7.90 -6.85 2.02
N SER A 25 7.86 -7.97 2.73
CA SER A 25 8.99 -8.38 3.59
C SER A 25 10.24 -8.67 2.77
N SER A 26 10.11 -9.36 1.64
CA SER A 26 11.20 -9.61 0.71
C SER A 26 11.71 -8.32 0.06
N ALA A 27 10.80 -7.48 -0.41
CA ALA A 27 11.13 -6.19 -1.00
C ALA A 27 11.91 -5.28 -0.02
N ALA A 28 11.54 -5.28 1.26
CA ALA A 28 12.24 -4.53 2.29
C ALA A 28 13.71 -5.01 2.45
N ILE A 29 13.92 -6.32 2.43
CA ILE A 29 15.28 -6.89 2.48
C ILE A 29 16.08 -6.47 1.25
N THR A 30 15.50 -6.55 0.07
CA THR A 30 16.14 -6.14 -1.19
C THR A 30 16.53 -4.67 -1.16
N LEU A 31 15.64 -3.77 -0.72
CA LEU A 31 15.94 -2.34 -0.63
C LEU A 31 17.03 -2.03 0.37
N GLN A 32 17.05 -2.70 1.52
CA GLN A 32 18.11 -2.53 2.52
C GLN A 32 19.48 -3.02 2.02
N ALA A 33 19.48 -4.05 1.18
CA ALA A 33 20.72 -4.60 0.62
C ALA A 33 21.26 -3.79 -0.58
N ALA A 34 20.37 -3.26 -1.41
CA ALA A 34 20.71 -2.64 -2.70
C ALA A 34 20.62 -1.10 -2.70
N SER A 35 20.15 -0.50 -1.62
CA SER A 35 20.00 0.95 -1.48
C SER A 35 20.18 1.38 -0.03
N GLU A 36 20.12 2.70 0.22
CA GLU A 36 20.15 3.25 1.57
C GLU A 36 18.77 3.36 2.22
N LEU A 37 17.71 2.93 1.51
CA LEU A 37 16.36 2.94 2.03
C LEU A 37 16.17 1.92 3.15
N ARG A 38 15.53 2.37 4.22
CA ARG A 38 15.23 1.56 5.40
C ARG A 38 13.74 1.67 5.74
N PRO A 39 13.09 0.59 6.19
CA PRO A 39 11.71 0.68 6.68
C PRO A 39 11.58 1.68 7.81
N THR A 40 10.47 2.41 7.84
CA THR A 40 10.13 3.30 8.96
C THR A 40 9.41 2.59 10.10
N GLY A 41 8.89 1.39 9.85
CA GLY A 41 8.00 0.69 10.75
C GLY A 41 6.53 1.13 10.67
N LEU A 42 6.23 2.07 9.77
CA LEU A 42 4.88 2.58 9.57
C LEU A 42 4.27 2.04 8.29
N GLY A 43 3.01 1.60 8.38
CA GLY A 43 2.18 1.24 7.26
C GLY A 43 0.75 1.68 7.48
N ALA A 44 -0.03 1.78 6.42
CA ALA A 44 -1.40 2.21 6.51
C ALA A 44 -2.28 1.62 5.40
N VAL A 45 -3.57 1.50 5.69
CA VAL A 45 -4.61 1.11 4.74
C VAL A 45 -5.51 2.30 4.48
N CYS A 46 -5.72 2.62 3.22
CA CYS A 46 -6.57 3.71 2.76
C CYS A 46 -7.90 3.19 2.24
N PHE A 47 -8.98 3.80 2.66
CA PHE A 47 -10.32 3.47 2.20
C PHE A 47 -11.25 4.69 2.18
N ALA A 48 -12.31 4.58 1.36
CA ALA A 48 -13.39 5.54 1.37
C ALA A 48 -14.38 5.13 2.48
N ALA A 49 -14.54 5.99 3.49
CA ALA A 49 -15.46 5.73 4.58
C ALA A 49 -16.92 5.70 4.07
N VAL A 50 -17.72 4.80 4.63
CA VAL A 50 -19.17 4.74 4.41
C VAL A 50 -19.90 5.04 5.71
N GLU A 51 -21.02 5.71 5.60
CA GLU A 51 -21.91 5.92 6.73
C GLU A 51 -22.68 4.63 7.05
N GLY A 52 -22.79 4.31 8.33
CA GLY A 52 -23.57 3.18 8.81
C GLY A 52 -22.94 2.46 9.99
N GLY A 53 -23.79 1.83 10.81
CA GLY A 53 -23.38 1.14 12.03
C GLY A 53 -22.44 -0.04 11.78
N ALA A 54 -22.67 -0.83 10.74
CA ALA A 54 -21.87 -1.98 10.41
C ALA A 54 -20.40 -1.61 10.07
N PHE A 55 -20.20 -0.52 9.34
CA PHE A 55 -18.86 -0.01 9.03
C PHE A 55 -18.14 0.50 10.28
N THR A 56 -18.85 1.26 11.11
CA THR A 56 -18.32 1.78 12.39
C THR A 56 -17.92 0.64 13.32
N GLU A 57 -18.71 -0.42 13.38
CA GLU A 57 -18.45 -1.60 14.21
C GLU A 57 -17.15 -2.32 13.79
N VAL A 58 -16.98 -2.58 12.50
CA VAL A 58 -15.74 -3.18 11.96
C VAL A 58 -14.53 -2.30 12.27
N GLN A 59 -14.66 -0.99 12.12
CA GLN A 59 -13.59 -0.05 12.41
C GLN A 59 -13.22 -0.06 13.90
N GLN A 60 -14.19 -0.13 14.80
CA GLN A 60 -13.97 -0.24 16.25
C GLN A 60 -13.28 -1.56 16.61
N ASP A 61 -13.69 -2.67 16.01
CA ASP A 61 -13.08 -3.98 16.22
C ASP A 61 -11.60 -3.98 15.79
N LEU A 62 -11.29 -3.36 14.66
CA LEU A 62 -9.91 -3.22 14.19
C LEU A 62 -9.04 -2.40 15.16
N HIS A 63 -9.57 -1.30 15.69
CA HIS A 63 -8.87 -0.49 16.69
C HIS A 63 -8.59 -1.29 17.97
N ALA A 64 -9.53 -2.13 18.39
CA ALA A 64 -9.39 -2.93 19.59
C ALA A 64 -8.39 -4.09 19.44
N LEU A 65 -8.29 -4.67 18.24
CA LEU A 65 -7.48 -5.87 17.98
C LEU A 65 -6.04 -5.58 17.56
N LEU A 66 -5.80 -4.48 16.81
CA LEU A 66 -4.55 -4.25 16.10
C LEU A 66 -3.81 -2.96 16.53
N GLU A 67 -4.29 -2.28 17.55
CA GLU A 67 -3.68 -1.00 17.99
C GLU A 67 -3.45 0.00 16.84
N VAL A 68 -4.37 0.03 15.89
CA VAL A 68 -4.29 0.95 14.73
C VAL A 68 -4.81 2.34 15.07
N GLU A 69 -4.21 3.35 14.46
CA GLU A 69 -4.65 4.74 14.57
C GLU A 69 -5.42 5.15 13.31
N SER A 70 -6.50 5.91 13.50
CA SER A 70 -7.30 6.44 12.40
C SER A 70 -6.95 7.88 12.12
N SER A 71 -6.79 8.22 10.85
CA SER A 71 -6.65 9.60 10.40
C SER A 71 -7.45 9.83 9.11
N ARG A 72 -7.67 11.10 8.77
CA ARG A 72 -8.34 11.49 7.54
C ARG A 72 -7.48 12.49 6.79
N ASP A 73 -7.30 12.27 5.50
CA ASP A 73 -6.55 13.20 4.66
C ASP A 73 -7.44 14.37 4.17
N SER A 74 -6.81 15.33 3.50
CA SER A 74 -7.50 16.49 2.95
C SER A 74 -8.41 16.16 1.76
N TYR A 75 -8.28 14.97 1.20
CA TYR A 75 -9.11 14.47 0.09
C TYR A 75 -10.34 13.70 0.57
N GLY A 76 -10.48 13.52 1.89
CA GLY A 76 -11.62 12.85 2.50
C GLY A 76 -11.49 11.35 2.66
N TYR A 77 -10.35 10.78 2.35
CA TYR A 77 -10.07 9.36 2.58
C TYR A 77 -9.66 9.11 4.02
N THR A 78 -9.99 7.93 4.52
CA THR A 78 -9.59 7.49 5.85
C THR A 78 -8.41 6.54 5.74
N TRP A 79 -7.48 6.69 6.67
CA TRP A 79 -6.30 5.86 6.84
C TRP A 79 -6.33 5.16 8.18
N LEU A 80 -6.16 3.84 8.18
CA LEU A 80 -5.85 3.07 9.38
C LEU A 80 -4.35 2.76 9.36
N GLN A 81 -3.64 3.29 10.33
CA GLN A 81 -2.20 3.27 10.44
C GLN A 81 -1.77 2.26 11.50
N SER A 82 -0.83 1.40 11.17
CA SER A 82 -0.13 0.50 12.08
C SER A 82 1.33 0.91 12.21
N ARG A 83 1.89 0.74 13.39
CA ARG A 83 3.28 1.10 13.69
C ARG A 83 3.97 -0.02 14.43
N HIS A 84 5.12 -0.42 13.92
CA HIS A 84 6.05 -1.38 14.52
C HIS A 84 7.45 -0.81 14.57
N GLU A 85 8.37 -1.54 15.18
CA GLU A 85 9.79 -1.24 15.03
C GLU A 85 10.21 -1.37 13.56
N PRO A 86 11.22 -0.64 13.08
CA PRO A 86 11.67 -0.73 11.69
C PRO A 86 12.07 -2.15 11.23
N THR A 87 12.47 -3.00 12.17
CA THR A 87 12.78 -4.42 11.92
C THR A 87 11.55 -5.32 11.89
N GLY A 88 10.38 -4.81 12.25
CA GLY A 88 9.12 -5.55 12.37
C GLY A 88 8.27 -5.56 11.10
N MET A 89 8.86 -5.59 9.91
CA MET A 89 8.11 -5.55 8.64
C MET A 89 7.09 -6.67 8.53
N THR A 90 7.41 -7.87 9.00
CA THR A 90 6.50 -9.02 8.93
C THR A 90 5.23 -8.78 9.76
N ASP A 91 5.37 -8.24 10.96
CA ASP A 91 4.23 -7.93 11.83
C ASP A 91 3.39 -6.78 11.25
N LEU A 92 4.06 -5.75 10.72
CA LEU A 92 3.41 -4.64 10.06
C LEU A 92 2.56 -5.12 8.86
N VAL A 93 3.12 -5.96 8.00
CA VAL A 93 2.42 -6.51 6.84
C VAL A 93 1.25 -7.41 7.27
N THR A 94 1.41 -8.16 8.35
CA THR A 94 0.33 -8.97 8.92
C THR A 94 -0.84 -8.10 9.38
N ASP A 95 -0.57 -6.96 10.02
CA ASP A 95 -1.60 -6.01 10.41
C ASP A 95 -2.32 -5.43 9.20
N LEU A 96 -1.59 -5.00 8.17
CA LEU A 96 -2.20 -4.47 6.94
C LEU A 96 -3.07 -5.52 6.23
N HIS A 97 -2.60 -6.76 6.20
CA HIS A 97 -3.38 -7.88 5.65
C HIS A 97 -4.66 -8.11 6.46
N ALA A 98 -4.57 -8.08 7.78
CA ALA A 98 -5.72 -8.26 8.67
C ALA A 98 -6.76 -7.14 8.52
N VAL A 99 -6.34 -5.88 8.41
CA VAL A 99 -7.24 -4.75 8.17
C VAL A 99 -7.98 -4.90 6.85
N ASN A 100 -7.26 -5.19 5.77
CA ASN A 100 -7.87 -5.41 4.45
C ASN A 100 -8.85 -6.59 4.47
N SER A 101 -8.45 -7.71 5.05
CA SER A 101 -9.25 -8.93 5.12
C SER A 101 -10.54 -8.72 5.92
N ALA A 102 -10.46 -8.01 7.03
CA ALA A 102 -11.65 -7.70 7.85
C ALA A 102 -12.66 -6.82 7.11
N LEU A 103 -12.18 -5.79 6.41
CA LEU A 103 -13.04 -4.93 5.60
C LEU A 103 -13.65 -5.69 4.43
N GLU A 104 -12.87 -6.51 3.74
CA GLU A 104 -13.33 -7.35 2.63
C GLU A 104 -14.39 -8.36 3.09
N ALA A 105 -14.13 -9.07 4.18
CA ALA A 105 -15.04 -10.08 4.73
C ALA A 105 -16.40 -9.50 5.19
N ASN A 106 -16.43 -8.23 5.56
CA ASN A 106 -17.63 -7.51 5.96
C ASN A 106 -18.33 -6.76 4.79
N GLY A 107 -17.91 -7.00 3.56
CA GLY A 107 -18.53 -6.44 2.37
C GLY A 107 -18.02 -5.05 1.98
N PHE A 108 -16.97 -4.54 2.61
CA PHE A 108 -16.39 -3.23 2.34
C PHE A 108 -15.21 -3.24 1.35
N GLY A 109 -15.00 -4.36 0.65
CA GLY A 109 -14.00 -4.45 -0.42
C GLY A 109 -14.05 -3.31 -1.45
N PRO A 110 -15.25 -2.92 -1.95
CA PRO A 110 -15.36 -1.79 -2.87
C PRO A 110 -14.83 -0.46 -2.35
N GLN A 111 -14.75 -0.26 -1.04
CA GLN A 111 -14.23 0.94 -0.39
C GLN A 111 -12.72 0.93 -0.21
N LEU A 112 -12.07 -0.23 -0.29
CA LEU A 112 -10.61 -0.36 -0.20
C LEU A 112 -9.93 0.25 -1.42
N LEU A 113 -8.93 1.09 -1.20
CA LEU A 113 -8.20 1.79 -2.24
C LEU A 113 -6.76 1.31 -2.36
N CYS A 114 -5.98 1.49 -1.31
CA CYS A 114 -4.58 1.08 -1.28
C CYS A 114 -4.10 0.76 0.14
N SER A 115 -2.96 0.11 0.19
CA SER A 115 -2.17 -0.05 1.41
C SER A 115 -0.74 0.38 1.11
N LEU A 116 -0.01 0.85 2.11
CA LEU A 116 1.37 1.24 1.91
C LEU A 116 2.25 0.93 3.12
N VAL A 117 3.53 0.80 2.86
CA VAL A 117 4.58 0.77 3.87
C VAL A 117 5.62 1.83 3.55
N GLY A 118 6.11 2.52 4.58
CA GLY A 118 7.04 3.63 4.45
C GLY A 118 8.51 3.22 4.57
N PHE A 119 9.34 3.96 3.84
CA PHE A 119 10.81 3.89 3.85
C PHE A 119 11.39 5.28 3.95
N HIS A 120 12.61 5.37 4.44
CA HIS A 120 13.40 6.60 4.43
C HIS A 120 14.88 6.28 4.20
N ASP A 121 15.61 7.27 3.74
CA ASP A 121 17.06 7.22 3.66
C ASP A 121 17.74 8.11 4.73
N PRO A 122 19.06 8.06 4.89
CA PRO A 122 19.78 8.89 5.86
C PRO A 122 19.69 10.41 5.59
N GLU A 123 19.38 10.80 4.35
CA GLU A 123 19.21 12.21 3.96
C GLU A 123 17.82 12.73 4.26
N GLY A 124 16.89 11.85 4.69
CA GLY A 124 15.53 12.21 5.06
C GLY A 124 14.53 12.14 3.92
N HIS A 125 14.93 11.64 2.74
CA HIS A 125 13.97 11.33 1.68
C HIS A 125 13.03 10.23 2.12
N ARG A 126 11.76 10.35 1.77
CA ARG A 126 10.73 9.38 2.09
C ARG A 126 10.20 8.71 0.83
N MET A 127 9.82 7.46 0.97
CA MET A 127 9.27 6.67 -0.11
C MET A 127 8.29 5.66 0.47
N ALA A 128 7.23 5.35 -0.26
CA ALA A 128 6.33 4.26 0.08
C ALA A 128 6.25 3.24 -1.06
N LEU A 129 6.09 1.97 -0.69
CA LEU A 129 5.60 0.95 -1.60
C LEU A 129 4.08 0.88 -1.41
N VAL A 130 3.34 1.17 -2.47
CA VAL A 130 1.89 1.29 -2.47
C VAL A 130 1.27 0.09 -3.18
N TYR A 131 0.39 -0.61 -2.47
CA TYR A 131 -0.41 -1.71 -3.00
C TYR A 131 -1.77 -1.19 -3.46
N LEU A 132 -2.12 -1.41 -4.71
CA LEU A 132 -3.45 -1.11 -5.26
C LEU A 132 -4.38 -2.30 -5.02
N TYR A 133 -5.34 -2.14 -4.12
CA TYR A 133 -6.23 -3.24 -3.72
C TYR A 133 -6.93 -3.91 -4.91
N LYS A 134 -7.58 -3.12 -5.77
CA LYS A 134 -8.37 -3.65 -6.90
C LYS A 134 -7.54 -4.30 -7.99
N ARG A 135 -6.24 -4.06 -8.01
CA ARG A 135 -5.33 -4.56 -9.02
C ARG A 135 -4.38 -5.65 -8.52
N GLY A 136 -4.17 -5.74 -7.22
CA GLY A 136 -3.23 -6.67 -6.62
C GLY A 136 -1.79 -6.40 -7.04
N SER A 137 -1.44 -5.15 -7.31
CA SER A 137 -0.13 -4.74 -7.82
C SER A 137 0.43 -3.56 -7.03
N PHE A 138 1.75 -3.37 -7.10
CA PHE A 138 2.49 -2.37 -6.35
C PHE A 138 3.11 -1.30 -7.25
N TYR A 139 3.28 -0.12 -6.70
CA TYR A 139 4.12 0.92 -7.29
C TYR A 139 4.83 1.72 -6.19
N PRO A 140 6.01 2.31 -6.47
CA PRO A 140 6.69 3.20 -5.56
C PRO A 140 6.13 4.61 -5.66
N PHE A 141 6.10 5.32 -4.52
CA PHE A 141 5.74 6.72 -4.44
C PHE A 141 6.78 7.46 -3.59
N ALA A 142 7.49 8.40 -4.19
CA ALA A 142 8.53 9.20 -3.55
C ALA A 142 8.14 10.69 -3.59
N PRO A 143 7.49 11.20 -2.52
CA PRO A 143 7.06 12.59 -2.49
C PRO A 143 8.23 13.54 -2.26
N LEU A 144 8.16 14.69 -2.91
CA LEU A 144 9.01 15.86 -2.68
C LEU A 144 8.15 17.04 -2.22
N PRO A 145 8.74 18.05 -1.55
CA PRO A 145 7.99 19.24 -1.16
C PRO A 145 7.26 19.92 -2.32
N GLY A 146 6.06 20.44 -2.05
CA GLY A 146 5.24 21.13 -3.04
C GLY A 146 4.51 20.21 -4.00
N GLU A 147 4.05 19.05 -3.51
CA GLU A 147 3.32 18.05 -4.31
C GLU A 147 4.06 17.64 -5.59
N LYS A 148 5.36 17.44 -5.47
CA LYS A 148 6.23 16.92 -6.52
C LYS A 148 6.64 15.47 -6.21
N ARG A 149 7.12 14.77 -7.23
CA ARG A 149 7.58 13.39 -7.10
C ARG A 149 9.02 13.26 -7.56
N ASP A 150 9.78 12.43 -6.86
CA ASP A 150 11.09 11.98 -7.30
C ASP A 150 10.94 10.76 -8.21
N HIS A 151 10.62 11.01 -9.47
CA HIS A 151 10.44 9.95 -10.45
C HIS A 151 11.71 9.10 -10.67
N ALA A 152 12.90 9.68 -10.52
CA ALA A 152 14.15 8.94 -10.65
C ALA A 152 14.27 7.89 -9.55
N LEU A 153 14.00 8.27 -8.31
CA LEU A 153 13.98 7.32 -7.19
C LEU A 153 12.88 6.27 -7.35
N GLU A 154 11.70 6.66 -7.77
CA GLU A 154 10.58 5.73 -8.02
C GLU A 154 10.96 4.66 -9.05
N LEU A 155 11.54 5.04 -10.17
CA LEU A 155 11.96 4.11 -11.21
C LEU A 155 13.11 3.20 -10.75
N GLN A 156 14.04 3.73 -9.97
CA GLN A 156 15.12 2.95 -9.37
C GLN A 156 14.56 1.88 -8.41
N VAL A 157 13.67 2.26 -7.51
CA VAL A 157 13.03 1.34 -6.56
C VAL A 157 12.23 0.29 -7.32
N ASN A 158 11.45 0.69 -8.32
CA ASN A 158 10.67 -0.23 -9.16
C ASN A 158 11.57 -1.32 -9.78
N ALA A 159 12.71 -0.95 -10.30
CA ALA A 159 13.67 -1.90 -10.87
C ALA A 159 14.26 -2.84 -9.81
N LEU A 160 14.57 -2.32 -8.61
CA LEU A 160 15.17 -3.12 -7.53
C LEU A 160 14.23 -4.21 -7.00
N VAL A 161 12.93 -3.91 -6.85
CA VAL A 161 11.96 -4.82 -6.24
C VAL A 161 11.18 -5.66 -7.25
N ALA A 162 11.56 -5.64 -8.52
CA ALA A 162 10.82 -6.30 -9.60
C ALA A 162 10.69 -7.82 -9.43
N ASN A 163 11.61 -8.46 -8.72
CA ASN A 163 11.56 -9.89 -8.44
C ASN A 163 10.81 -10.23 -7.13
N ASP A 164 10.54 -9.23 -6.29
CA ASP A 164 9.89 -9.43 -5.00
C ASP A 164 8.40 -9.15 -5.06
N LEU A 165 7.98 -8.19 -5.90
CA LEU A 165 6.63 -7.67 -5.96
C LEU A 165 6.04 -7.77 -7.37
N ARG A 166 4.74 -8.00 -7.40
CA ARG A 166 3.94 -7.84 -8.61
C ARG A 166 3.73 -6.34 -8.86
N LEU A 167 4.52 -5.78 -9.76
CA LEU A 167 4.51 -4.34 -10.02
C LEU A 167 3.40 -3.93 -10.99
N GLU A 168 2.85 -2.73 -10.78
CA GLU A 168 1.92 -2.09 -11.69
C GLU A 168 2.67 -1.57 -12.92
N ALA A 169 2.42 -2.17 -14.07
CA ALA A 169 3.09 -1.83 -15.31
C ALA A 169 2.59 -0.52 -15.93
N ASP A 170 1.35 -0.13 -15.62
CA ASP A 170 0.74 1.09 -16.15
C ASP A 170 1.08 2.29 -15.25
N LEU A 171 2.01 3.13 -15.68
CA LEU A 171 2.44 4.32 -14.94
C LEU A 171 1.29 5.31 -14.69
N SER A 172 0.24 5.32 -15.51
CA SER A 172 -0.93 6.17 -15.29
C SER A 172 -1.72 5.79 -14.03
N ARG A 173 -1.45 4.61 -13.49
CA ARG A 173 -2.04 4.10 -12.25
C ARG A 173 -1.17 4.31 -11.02
N TRP A 174 -0.02 4.94 -11.17
CA TRP A 174 0.83 5.33 -10.05
C TRP A 174 0.31 6.62 -9.42
N PHE A 175 -0.84 6.51 -8.79
CA PHE A 175 -1.52 7.65 -8.18
C PHE A 175 -0.70 8.26 -7.04
N PRO A 176 -0.60 9.59 -6.96
CA PRO A 176 0.01 10.22 -5.80
C PRO A 176 -0.85 9.99 -4.56
N VAL A 177 -0.22 9.64 -3.46
CA VAL A 177 -0.86 9.46 -2.15
C VAL A 177 -0.49 10.60 -1.20
N TRP A 178 -0.74 11.83 -1.66
CA TRP A 178 -0.50 13.04 -0.86
C TRP A 178 -1.27 12.96 0.47
N GLY A 179 -0.62 13.36 1.55
CA GLY A 179 -1.21 13.32 2.89
C GLY A 179 -1.26 11.92 3.52
N ALA A 180 -0.69 10.90 2.89
CA ALA A 180 -0.59 9.58 3.49
C ALA A 180 0.27 9.59 4.76
N PRO A 181 -0.09 8.81 5.80
CA PRO A 181 0.67 8.75 7.04
C PRO A 181 2.14 8.42 6.81
N GLY A 182 3.02 9.18 7.47
CA GLY A 182 4.47 8.91 7.49
C GLY A 182 5.27 9.37 6.28
N LEU A 183 4.65 9.99 5.28
CA LEU A 183 5.35 10.46 4.08
C LEU A 183 5.76 11.94 4.14
N GLY A 184 5.44 12.62 5.23
CA GLY A 184 5.69 14.06 5.38
C GLY A 184 4.66 14.93 4.62
N GLU A 185 4.76 16.25 4.83
CA GLU A 185 3.99 17.25 4.08
C GLU A 185 4.72 17.64 2.79
#